data_2345350c607ef6ba470bf00784896532
#
_entry.id   2345350c607ef6ba470bf00784896532
#
_cell.length_a   1.000
_cell.length_b   1.000
_cell.length_c   1.000
_cell.angle_alpha   90.00
_cell.angle_beta   90.00
_cell.angle_gamma   90.00
#
_symmetry.space_group_name_H-M   'P 1'
#
loop_
_entity.id
_entity.type
_entity.pdbx_description
1 polymer ?
#
loop_
_entity_poly.entity_id
_entity_poly.type
_entity_poly.pdbx_seq_one_letter_code
_entity_poly.pdbx_strand_id
1 'polypeptide(L)'
;ATDFPELPNTGAEETLTIQTGVLRDIIDRTLYAVSQDERKPAHTGELFEILPDKMTVVALDGYRLAIVERPVTAVKDIRIIVPSKTMTEVAHLLPNDDEEPVHICANRRYVVFMAAGYTIMSRLIEGEFLNYHNVIPAGSRTRVTLDTKEFIETIERASLIITERLKNPLRITFTEGKVVVRCQTNLGRVVDEFNAQCE
;
A
#
# COMPACT_ATOMS: atom_id res chain seq x y z
N ALA A 1 19.01 -34.48 -2.93
CA ALA A 1 18.89 -33.29 -2.06
C ALA A 1 20.15 -32.42 -2.07
N THR A 2 21.14 -32.75 -2.90
CA THR A 2 22.46 -32.06 -2.97
C THR A 2 22.48 -30.89 -3.98
N ASP A 3 21.40 -30.64 -4.71
CA ASP A 3 21.35 -29.67 -5.80
C ASP A 3 20.50 -28.41 -5.48
N PHE A 4 20.09 -28.21 -4.22
CA PHE A 4 19.41 -26.97 -3.86
C PHE A 4 20.47 -25.86 -3.72
N PRO A 5 20.34 -24.76 -4.48
CA PRO A 5 21.33 -23.69 -4.43
C PRO A 5 21.39 -23.06 -3.05
N GLU A 6 22.59 -22.82 -2.56
CA GLU A 6 22.79 -22.06 -1.34
C GLU A 6 22.25 -20.65 -1.50
N LEU A 7 21.69 -20.08 -0.42
CA LEU A 7 21.26 -18.69 -0.41
C LEU A 7 22.47 -17.81 -0.73
N PRO A 8 22.40 -16.94 -1.76
CA PRO A 8 23.53 -16.08 -2.09
C PRO A 8 23.85 -15.16 -0.92
N ASN A 9 25.14 -15.01 -0.62
CA ASN A 9 25.55 -13.96 0.29
C ASN A 9 25.23 -12.59 -0.36
N THR A 10 24.18 -11.96 0.09
CA THR A 10 23.69 -10.71 -0.49
C THR A 10 24.56 -9.51 -0.17
N GLY A 11 25.38 -9.59 0.89
CA GLY A 11 26.08 -8.44 1.45
C GLY A 11 25.11 -7.33 1.93
N ALA A 12 23.85 -7.69 2.15
CA ALA A 12 22.86 -6.76 2.71
C ALA A 12 23.14 -6.57 4.20
N GLU A 13 23.31 -5.30 4.60
CA GLU A 13 23.56 -4.92 5.98
C GLU A 13 22.23 -4.55 6.65
N GLU A 14 22.17 -4.69 7.97
CA GLU A 14 21.03 -4.25 8.74
C GLU A 14 20.73 -2.76 8.44
N THR A 15 19.47 -2.52 8.09
CA THR A 15 18.97 -1.17 7.75
C THR A 15 18.11 -0.64 8.88
N LEU A 16 17.18 -1.45 9.33
CA LEU A 16 16.33 -1.12 10.48
C LEU A 16 15.69 -2.38 11.07
N THR A 17 15.25 -2.26 12.32
CA THR A 17 14.38 -3.24 12.99
C THR A 17 13.08 -2.53 13.37
N ILE A 18 11.93 -3.13 13.05
CA ILE A 18 10.59 -2.62 13.37
C ILE A 18 9.74 -3.73 13.96
N GLN A 19 8.66 -3.38 14.65
CA GLN A 19 7.69 -4.34 15.15
C GLN A 19 6.84 -4.91 14.02
N THR A 20 6.44 -6.17 14.15
CA THR A 20 5.58 -6.88 13.20
C THR A 20 4.28 -6.13 12.90
N GLY A 21 3.61 -5.62 13.96
CA GLY A 21 2.37 -4.85 13.81
C GLY A 21 2.55 -3.58 12.97
N VAL A 22 3.69 -2.91 13.09
CA VAL A 22 4.02 -1.73 12.28
C VAL A 22 4.17 -2.11 10.81
N LEU A 23 4.92 -3.18 10.51
CA LEU A 23 5.10 -3.63 9.13
C LEU A 23 3.79 -4.12 8.52
N ARG A 24 2.97 -4.87 9.28
CA ARG A 24 1.64 -5.33 8.85
C ARG A 24 0.74 -4.15 8.50
N ASP A 25 0.63 -3.15 9.37
CA ASP A 25 -0.17 -1.95 9.12
C ASP A 25 0.29 -1.18 7.87
N ILE A 26 1.60 -1.11 7.63
CA ILE A 26 2.13 -0.51 6.40
C ILE A 26 1.66 -1.28 5.17
N ILE A 27 1.85 -2.61 5.15
CA ILE A 27 1.46 -3.47 4.02
C ILE A 27 -0.03 -3.37 3.74
N ASP A 28 -0.87 -3.48 4.76
CA ASP A 28 -2.33 -3.41 4.64
C ASP A 28 -2.81 -2.08 4.03
N ARG A 29 -2.07 -0.99 4.31
CA ARG A 29 -2.43 0.35 3.84
C ARG A 29 -1.83 0.73 2.49
N THR A 30 -0.88 -0.02 1.96
CA THR A 30 -0.17 0.35 0.72
C THR A 30 -0.29 -0.69 -0.38
N LEU A 31 -0.16 -1.97 -0.08
CA LEU A 31 -0.04 -3.04 -1.06
C LEU A 31 -1.19 -3.09 -2.08
N TYR A 32 -2.42 -2.74 -1.67
CA TYR A 32 -3.59 -2.73 -2.55
C TYR A 32 -3.48 -1.70 -3.69
N ALA A 33 -2.61 -0.70 -3.56
CA ALA A 33 -2.44 0.37 -4.55
C ALA A 33 -1.34 0.09 -5.58
N VAL A 34 -0.63 -1.03 -5.47
CA VAL A 34 0.42 -1.42 -6.41
C VAL A 34 -0.16 -1.71 -7.81
N SER A 35 0.55 -1.29 -8.85
CA SER A 35 0.17 -1.52 -10.24
C SER A 35 0.30 -2.99 -10.63
N GLN A 36 -0.63 -3.45 -11.47
CA GLN A 36 -0.56 -4.75 -12.15
C GLN A 36 0.04 -4.63 -13.57
N ASP A 37 0.40 -3.42 -13.99
CA ASP A 37 0.92 -3.16 -15.34
C ASP A 37 2.44 -3.36 -15.40
N GLU A 38 2.86 -4.52 -15.90
CA GLU A 38 4.28 -4.89 -16.05
C GLU A 38 5.06 -3.98 -17.01
N ARG A 39 4.39 -3.16 -17.82
CA ARG A 39 5.05 -2.17 -18.70
C ARG A 39 5.70 -1.04 -17.89
N LYS A 40 5.33 -0.90 -16.62
CA LYS A 40 5.92 0.04 -15.67
C LYS A 40 6.45 -0.71 -14.43
N PRO A 41 7.57 -1.44 -14.56
CA PRO A 41 8.05 -2.34 -13.50
C PRO A 41 8.21 -1.64 -12.15
N ALA A 42 8.69 -0.40 -12.11
CA ALA A 42 8.86 0.35 -10.87
C ALA A 42 7.55 0.51 -10.07
N HIS A 43 6.39 0.49 -10.73
CA HIS A 43 5.09 0.63 -10.07
C HIS A 43 4.47 -0.72 -9.66
N THR A 44 5.09 -1.86 -10.04
CA THR A 44 4.64 -3.19 -9.61
C THR A 44 5.18 -3.59 -8.23
N GLY A 45 5.88 -2.68 -7.58
CA GLY A 45 6.38 -2.79 -6.21
C GLY A 45 6.03 -1.57 -5.37
N GLU A 46 6.40 -1.64 -4.12
CA GLU A 46 6.29 -0.57 -3.15
C GLU A 46 7.63 0.15 -3.00
N LEU A 47 7.61 1.46 -3.06
CA LEU A 47 8.76 2.30 -2.76
C LEU A 47 8.93 2.42 -1.25
N PHE A 48 10.09 2.04 -0.74
CA PHE A 48 10.52 2.29 0.62
C PHE A 48 11.55 3.41 0.61
N GLU A 49 11.25 4.51 1.25
CA GLU A 49 12.18 5.59 1.56
C GLU A 49 12.45 5.58 3.06
N ILE A 50 13.62 5.08 3.43
CA ILE A 50 14.04 4.91 4.81
C ILE A 50 15.07 5.99 5.10
N LEU A 51 14.75 6.86 6.05
CA LEU A 51 15.62 7.88 6.62
C LEU A 51 15.93 7.50 8.08
N PRO A 52 16.90 8.13 8.74
CA PRO A 52 17.31 7.76 10.09
C PRO A 52 16.18 7.76 11.12
N ASP A 53 15.21 8.66 10.97
CA ASP A 53 14.11 8.90 11.91
C ASP A 53 12.71 8.57 11.34
N LYS A 54 12.62 8.27 10.04
CA LYS A 54 11.35 8.09 9.35
C LYS A 54 11.43 7.07 8.22
N MET A 55 10.41 6.24 8.10
CA MET A 55 10.18 5.40 6.93
C MET A 55 8.89 5.83 6.23
N THR A 56 8.96 6.05 4.93
CA THR A 56 7.82 6.31 4.07
C THR A 56 7.69 5.17 3.06
N VAL A 57 6.50 4.58 2.99
CA VAL A 57 6.19 3.53 2.00
C VAL A 57 5.11 4.04 1.07
N VAL A 58 5.34 3.88 -0.23
CA VAL A 58 4.48 4.42 -1.29
C VAL A 58 4.15 3.35 -2.30
N ALA A 59 2.88 3.26 -2.66
CA ALA A 59 2.39 2.44 -3.76
C ALA A 59 1.45 3.25 -4.65
N LEU A 60 1.47 2.99 -5.97
CA LEU A 60 0.59 3.67 -6.92
C LEU A 60 0.36 2.83 -8.20
N ASP A 61 -0.78 3.04 -8.85
CA ASP A 61 -1.13 2.35 -10.11
C ASP A 61 -1.60 3.31 -11.23
N GLY A 62 -1.47 4.62 -11.03
CA GLY A 62 -1.91 5.66 -11.97
C GLY A 62 -3.35 6.15 -11.75
N TYR A 63 -4.14 5.49 -10.91
CA TYR A 63 -5.50 5.91 -10.50
C TYR A 63 -5.55 6.26 -9.01
N ARG A 64 -4.72 5.63 -8.21
CA ARG A 64 -4.64 5.80 -6.76
C ARG A 64 -3.21 5.81 -6.31
N LEU A 65 -3.00 6.45 -5.18
CA LEU A 65 -1.71 6.58 -4.51
C LEU A 65 -1.95 6.32 -3.01
N ALA A 66 -1.21 5.37 -2.45
CA ALA A 66 -1.18 5.13 -1.02
C ALA A 66 0.18 5.54 -0.46
N ILE A 67 0.18 6.26 0.64
CA ILE A 67 1.39 6.67 1.36
C ILE A 67 1.19 6.38 2.84
N VAL A 68 2.17 5.74 3.44
CA VAL A 68 2.24 5.54 4.88
C VAL A 68 3.58 6.03 5.39
N GLU A 69 3.55 6.86 6.43
CA GLU A 69 4.74 7.32 7.14
C GLU A 69 4.74 6.76 8.56
N ARG A 70 5.88 6.25 9.01
CA ARG A 70 6.08 5.78 10.39
C ARG A 70 7.41 6.28 10.91
N PRO A 71 7.46 6.72 12.18
CA PRO A 71 8.72 6.99 12.86
C PRO A 71 9.49 5.67 13.01
N VAL A 72 10.77 5.69 12.72
CA VAL A 72 11.68 4.54 12.87
C VAL A 72 13.03 5.02 13.35
N THR A 73 13.89 4.08 13.77
CA THR A 73 15.29 4.34 13.98
C THR A 73 16.08 3.46 13.01
N ALA A 74 16.52 4.05 11.93
CA ALA A 74 17.27 3.34 10.90
C ALA A 74 18.78 3.59 11.03
N VAL A 75 19.56 2.56 10.69
CA VAL A 75 21.03 2.63 10.74
C VAL A 75 21.58 3.46 9.57
N LYS A 76 20.88 3.44 8.44
CA LYS A 76 21.26 4.16 7.22
C LYS A 76 20.03 4.53 6.38
N ASP A 77 20.21 5.56 5.58
CA ASP A 77 19.22 5.93 4.56
C ASP A 77 19.31 5.00 3.36
N ILE A 78 18.17 4.62 2.89
CA ILE A 78 18.05 3.83 1.66
C ILE A 78 16.71 4.11 0.95
N ARG A 79 16.77 4.11 -0.37
CA ARG A 79 15.60 4.21 -1.23
C ARG A 79 15.57 2.99 -2.15
N ILE A 80 14.54 2.15 -1.98
CA ILE A 80 14.43 0.86 -2.67
C ILE A 80 12.99 0.61 -3.12
N ILE A 81 12.82 -0.17 -4.21
CA ILE A 81 11.52 -0.64 -4.67
C ILE A 81 11.43 -2.14 -4.43
N VAL A 82 10.55 -2.53 -3.51
CA VAL A 82 10.32 -3.93 -3.15
C VAL A 82 9.18 -4.50 -3.96
N PRO A 83 9.34 -5.64 -4.65
CA PRO A 83 8.27 -6.25 -5.43
C PRO A 83 7.02 -6.53 -4.59
N SER A 84 5.83 -6.25 -5.12
CA SER A 84 4.56 -6.51 -4.43
C SER A 84 4.39 -7.99 -4.03
N LYS A 85 4.85 -8.90 -4.87
CA LYS A 85 4.86 -10.34 -4.54
C LYS A 85 5.66 -10.63 -3.28
N THR A 86 6.82 -9.98 -3.12
CA THR A 86 7.63 -10.12 -1.90
C THR A 86 6.86 -9.62 -0.68
N MET A 87 6.21 -8.46 -0.78
CA MET A 87 5.44 -7.89 0.33
C MET A 87 4.23 -8.75 0.68
N THR A 88 3.59 -9.38 -0.31
CA THR A 88 2.53 -10.37 -0.07
C THR A 88 3.04 -11.58 0.73
N GLU A 89 4.19 -12.13 0.36
CA GLU A 89 4.79 -13.26 1.09
C GLU A 89 5.25 -12.85 2.49
N VAL A 90 5.83 -11.67 2.63
CA VAL A 90 6.17 -11.11 3.95
C VAL A 90 4.92 -11.03 4.82
N ALA A 91 3.82 -10.46 4.32
CA ALA A 91 2.57 -10.34 5.08
C ALA A 91 2.03 -11.69 5.56
N HIS A 92 2.12 -12.74 4.73
CA HIS A 92 1.68 -14.09 5.07
C HIS A 92 2.55 -14.77 6.16
N LEU A 93 3.84 -14.41 6.22
CA LEU A 93 4.80 -15.02 7.13
C LEU A 93 5.05 -14.21 8.41
N LEU A 94 4.48 -13.00 8.50
CA LEU A 94 4.57 -12.22 9.72
C LEU A 94 3.90 -12.96 10.89
N PRO A 95 4.56 -13.06 12.06
CA PRO A 95 3.98 -13.68 13.24
C PRO A 95 2.71 -12.94 13.70
N ASN A 96 1.87 -13.62 14.48
CA ASN A 96 0.65 -13.00 15.04
C ASN A 96 0.95 -12.04 16.20
N ASP A 97 2.14 -12.10 16.77
CA ASP A 97 2.59 -11.20 17.82
C ASP A 97 3.07 -9.88 17.17
N ASP A 98 2.32 -8.82 17.41
CA ASP A 98 2.59 -7.50 16.84
C ASP A 98 3.87 -6.85 17.40
N GLU A 99 4.35 -7.28 18.57
CA GLU A 99 5.56 -6.77 19.22
C GLU A 99 6.83 -7.49 18.76
N GLU A 100 6.72 -8.63 18.07
CA GLU A 100 7.88 -9.38 17.60
C GLU A 100 8.70 -8.56 16.60
N PRO A 101 10.05 -8.54 16.71
CA PRO A 101 10.87 -7.75 15.82
C PRO A 101 10.98 -8.36 14.42
N VAL A 102 10.93 -7.49 13.43
CA VAL A 102 11.28 -7.78 12.03
C VAL A 102 12.57 -7.04 11.71
N HIS A 103 13.60 -7.77 11.37
CA HIS A 103 14.88 -7.21 10.93
C HIS A 103 14.84 -7.04 9.40
N ILE A 104 15.14 -5.84 8.94
CA ILE A 104 15.20 -5.50 7.52
C ILE A 104 16.63 -5.16 7.16
N CYS A 105 17.22 -5.98 6.30
CA CYS A 105 18.55 -5.76 5.75
C CYS A 105 18.42 -5.44 4.27
N ALA A 106 19.08 -4.38 3.80
CA ALA A 106 18.96 -3.99 2.41
C ALA A 106 20.28 -3.45 1.84
N ASN A 107 20.43 -3.61 0.53
CA ASN A 107 21.43 -2.93 -0.28
C ASN A 107 20.79 -2.48 -1.61
N ARG A 108 21.59 -2.10 -2.61
CA ARG A 108 21.07 -1.62 -3.91
C ARG A 108 20.39 -2.70 -4.76
N ARG A 109 20.53 -4.00 -4.44
CA ARG A 109 20.05 -5.11 -5.28
C ARG A 109 19.07 -6.03 -4.56
N TYR A 110 19.18 -6.12 -3.25
CA TYR A 110 18.47 -7.11 -2.44
C TYR A 110 17.88 -6.47 -1.18
N VAL A 111 16.75 -7.00 -0.76
CA VAL A 111 16.19 -6.80 0.57
C VAL A 111 16.00 -8.17 1.22
N VAL A 112 16.24 -8.23 2.52
CA VAL A 112 16.06 -9.42 3.35
C VAL A 112 15.20 -9.03 4.55
N PHE A 113 14.11 -9.77 4.75
CA PHE A 113 13.25 -9.68 5.93
C PHE A 113 13.48 -10.92 6.78
N MET A 114 13.71 -10.72 8.07
CA MET A 114 13.91 -11.81 9.04
C MET A 114 12.95 -11.61 10.21
N ALA A 115 12.08 -12.59 10.46
CA ALA A 115 11.13 -12.60 11.55
C ALA A 115 10.75 -14.03 11.90
N ALA A 116 10.52 -14.33 13.19
CA ALA A 116 9.99 -15.62 13.67
C ALA A 116 10.70 -16.87 13.08
N GLY A 117 12.02 -16.77 12.84
CA GLY A 117 12.80 -17.87 12.25
C GLY A 117 12.67 -18.00 10.72
N TYR A 118 11.89 -17.16 10.07
CA TYR A 118 11.83 -17.07 8.60
C TYR A 118 12.82 -16.04 8.08
N THR A 119 13.36 -16.32 6.91
CA THR A 119 14.19 -15.38 6.14
C THR A 119 13.65 -15.31 4.73
N ILE A 120 13.16 -14.13 4.33
CA ILE A 120 12.68 -13.85 2.98
C ILE A 120 13.69 -12.93 2.32
N MET A 121 14.26 -13.39 1.22
CA MET A 121 15.17 -12.61 0.41
C MET A 121 14.54 -12.31 -0.95
N SER A 122 14.63 -11.06 -1.38
CA SER A 122 14.12 -10.63 -2.67
C SER A 122 15.11 -9.75 -3.42
N ARG A 123 15.12 -9.88 -4.74
CA ARG A 123 15.69 -8.85 -5.61
C ARG A 123 14.78 -7.63 -5.62
N LEU A 124 15.40 -6.48 -5.63
CA LEU A 124 14.71 -5.21 -5.79
C LEU A 124 14.35 -4.94 -7.25
N ILE A 125 13.32 -4.15 -7.47
CA ILE A 125 12.99 -3.65 -8.80
C ILE A 125 13.92 -2.47 -9.10
N GLU A 126 14.63 -2.56 -10.23
CA GLU A 126 15.45 -1.49 -10.74
C GLU A 126 14.59 -0.49 -11.51
N GLY A 127 14.92 0.79 -11.42
CA GLY A 127 14.25 1.86 -12.15
C GLY A 127 13.92 3.06 -11.27
N GLU A 128 13.36 4.08 -11.90
CA GLU A 128 12.94 5.30 -11.23
C GLU A 128 11.46 5.22 -10.86
N PHE A 129 11.16 5.36 -9.57
CA PHE A 129 9.80 5.50 -9.08
C PHE A 129 9.32 6.93 -9.34
N LEU A 130 8.05 7.09 -9.70
CA LEU A 130 7.44 8.40 -9.93
C LEU A 130 7.68 9.34 -8.75
N ASN A 131 8.00 10.61 -9.04
CA ASN A 131 8.00 11.64 -8.00
C ASN A 131 6.55 11.91 -7.55
N TYR A 132 6.11 11.16 -6.55
CA TYR A 132 4.74 11.17 -6.06
C TYR A 132 4.36 12.50 -5.38
N HIS A 133 5.31 13.27 -4.89
CA HIS A 133 5.04 14.59 -4.31
C HIS A 133 4.40 15.54 -5.33
N ASN A 134 4.74 15.40 -6.61
CA ASN A 134 4.21 16.25 -7.67
C ASN A 134 2.76 15.92 -8.05
N VAL A 135 2.24 14.75 -7.65
CA VAL A 135 0.87 14.32 -7.98
C VAL A 135 -0.11 14.55 -6.82
N ILE A 136 0.40 14.85 -5.64
CA ILE A 136 -0.42 15.19 -4.47
C ILE A 136 -0.91 16.63 -4.63
N PRO A 137 -2.24 16.88 -4.67
CA PRO A 137 -2.77 18.23 -4.78
C PRO A 137 -2.36 19.10 -3.58
N ALA A 138 -1.86 20.31 -3.86
CA ALA A 138 -1.41 21.23 -2.83
C ALA A 138 -2.56 21.85 -2.00
N GLY A 139 -3.82 21.61 -2.38
CA GLY A 139 -5.00 22.11 -1.66
C GLY A 139 -6.30 21.54 -2.21
N SER A 140 -7.34 21.63 -1.40
CA SER A 140 -8.71 21.25 -1.76
C SER A 140 -9.64 22.44 -1.56
N ARG A 141 -10.67 22.55 -2.40
CA ARG A 141 -11.73 23.57 -2.26
C ARG A 141 -12.86 23.09 -1.36
N THR A 142 -12.94 21.81 -1.11
CA THR A 142 -14.01 21.19 -0.34
C THR A 142 -13.40 20.21 0.65
N ARG A 143 -13.80 20.30 1.90
CA ARG A 143 -13.47 19.35 2.96
C ARG A 143 -14.75 18.65 3.39
N VAL A 144 -14.71 17.33 3.51
CA VAL A 144 -15.85 16.52 3.94
C VAL A 144 -15.45 15.70 5.14
N THR A 145 -16.23 15.82 6.23
CA THR A 145 -16.11 14.96 7.41
C THR A 145 -17.32 14.04 7.46
N LEU A 146 -17.07 12.73 7.52
CA LEU A 146 -18.11 11.71 7.46
C LEU A 146 -17.79 10.52 8.38
N ASP A 147 -18.81 9.75 8.76
CA ASP A 147 -18.61 8.49 9.44
C ASP A 147 -18.08 7.43 8.50
N THR A 148 -16.95 6.82 8.85
CA THR A 148 -16.25 5.85 8.01
C THR A 148 -17.09 4.60 7.76
N LYS A 149 -17.78 4.10 8.80
CA LYS A 149 -18.59 2.88 8.71
C LYS A 149 -19.78 3.10 7.80
N GLU A 150 -20.51 4.19 7.96
CA GLU A 150 -21.66 4.56 7.13
C GLU A 150 -21.25 4.73 5.67
N PHE A 151 -20.07 5.33 5.42
CA PHE A 151 -19.54 5.49 4.08
C PHE A 151 -19.17 4.15 3.42
N ILE A 152 -18.50 3.26 4.16
CA ILE A 152 -18.18 1.90 3.66
C ILE A 152 -19.45 1.16 3.30
N GLU A 153 -20.43 1.08 4.22
CA GLU A 153 -21.69 0.38 4.00
C GLU A 153 -22.47 0.93 2.78
N THR A 154 -22.44 2.26 2.59
CA THR A 154 -23.08 2.91 1.43
C THR A 154 -22.38 2.55 0.12
N ILE A 155 -21.05 2.53 0.10
CA ILE A 155 -20.28 2.11 -1.08
C ILE A 155 -20.55 0.63 -1.39
N GLU A 156 -20.54 -0.24 -0.38
CA GLU A 156 -20.81 -1.67 -0.54
C GLU A 156 -22.20 -1.91 -1.14
N ARG A 157 -23.25 -1.27 -0.59
CA ARG A 157 -24.61 -1.36 -1.14
C ARG A 157 -24.68 -0.86 -2.58
N ALA A 158 -24.06 0.29 -2.87
CA ALA A 158 -24.08 0.85 -4.22
C ALA A 158 -23.28 0.01 -5.23
N SER A 159 -22.30 -0.77 -4.75
CA SER A 159 -21.45 -1.62 -5.58
C SER A 159 -22.07 -2.96 -5.96
N LEU A 160 -23.17 -3.37 -5.33
CA LEU A 160 -23.84 -4.66 -5.59
C LEU A 160 -24.25 -4.89 -7.05
N ILE A 161 -24.48 -3.83 -7.81
CA ILE A 161 -24.82 -3.92 -9.24
C ILE A 161 -23.61 -3.79 -10.16
N ILE A 162 -22.40 -3.65 -9.61
CA ILE A 162 -21.15 -3.61 -10.36
C ILE A 162 -20.62 -5.04 -10.47
N THR A 163 -20.30 -5.47 -11.67
CA THR A 163 -19.68 -6.76 -11.93
C THR A 163 -18.27 -6.56 -12.49
N GLU A 164 -17.43 -7.60 -12.42
CA GLU A 164 -16.08 -7.54 -13.01
C GLU A 164 -16.06 -7.19 -14.50
N ARG A 165 -17.15 -7.54 -15.22
CA ARG A 165 -17.33 -7.21 -16.64
C ARG A 165 -17.83 -5.78 -16.85
N LEU A 166 -18.59 -5.24 -15.88
CA LEU A 166 -19.21 -3.91 -15.94
C LEU A 166 -18.50 -3.00 -14.94
N LYS A 167 -17.33 -2.50 -15.33
CA LYS A 167 -16.54 -1.56 -14.53
C LYS A 167 -17.19 -0.16 -14.52
N ASN A 168 -18.44 -0.07 -14.07
CA ASN A 168 -19.13 1.20 -13.98
C ASN A 168 -18.65 1.97 -12.74
N PRO A 169 -18.34 3.27 -12.87
CA PRO A 169 -17.90 4.07 -11.74
C PRO A 169 -19.05 4.37 -10.77
N LEU A 170 -18.74 4.39 -9.49
CA LEU A 170 -19.56 5.06 -8.50
C LEU A 170 -19.41 6.58 -8.67
N ARG A 171 -20.52 7.30 -8.71
CA ARG A 171 -20.54 8.75 -8.67
C ARG A 171 -20.90 9.20 -7.26
N ILE A 172 -19.97 9.87 -6.61
CA ILE A 172 -20.15 10.44 -5.29
C ILE A 172 -20.36 11.94 -5.44
N THR A 173 -21.44 12.48 -4.90
CA THR A 173 -21.78 13.90 -4.91
C THR A 173 -21.86 14.38 -3.48
N PHE A 174 -21.05 15.37 -3.17
CA PHE A 174 -21.06 16.06 -1.87
C PHE A 174 -21.94 17.29 -1.99
N THR A 175 -22.90 17.43 -1.09
CA THR A 175 -23.79 18.58 -0.99
C THR A 175 -23.79 19.06 0.45
N GLU A 176 -24.37 20.23 0.71
CA GLU A 176 -24.52 20.74 2.06
C GLU A 176 -25.32 19.73 2.90
N GLY A 177 -24.68 19.22 3.94
CA GLY A 177 -25.28 18.30 4.91
C GLY A 177 -25.34 16.82 4.51
N LYS A 178 -25.04 16.44 3.23
CA LYS A 178 -25.13 15.05 2.84
C LYS A 178 -24.22 14.62 1.68
N VAL A 179 -23.95 13.31 1.63
CA VAL A 179 -23.29 12.63 0.52
C VAL A 179 -24.30 11.75 -0.21
N VAL A 180 -24.29 11.81 -1.53
CA VAL A 180 -25.14 10.98 -2.40
C VAL A 180 -24.25 10.10 -3.26
N VAL A 181 -24.41 8.79 -3.16
CA VAL A 181 -23.69 7.78 -3.96
C VAL A 181 -24.64 7.21 -5.02
N ARG A 182 -24.21 7.22 -6.28
CA ARG A 182 -24.99 6.70 -7.40
C ARG A 182 -24.18 5.71 -8.21
N CYS A 183 -24.82 4.65 -8.62
CA CYS A 183 -24.31 3.72 -9.63
C CYS A 183 -25.41 3.44 -10.65
N GLN A 184 -25.02 3.33 -11.92
CA GLN A 184 -25.94 2.93 -13.00
C GLN A 184 -25.23 1.91 -13.90
N THR A 185 -25.88 0.77 -14.10
CA THR A 185 -25.40 -0.31 -14.96
C THR A 185 -26.58 -0.79 -15.84
N ASN A 186 -26.34 -1.75 -16.71
CA ASN A 186 -27.40 -2.42 -17.47
C ASN A 186 -28.34 -3.24 -16.57
N LEU A 187 -27.93 -3.57 -15.36
CA LEU A 187 -28.74 -4.33 -14.39
C LEU A 187 -29.71 -3.44 -13.62
N GLY A 188 -29.45 -2.13 -13.55
CA GLY A 188 -30.27 -1.20 -12.82
C GLY A 188 -29.55 0.05 -12.35
N ARG A 189 -30.21 0.77 -11.46
CA ARG A 189 -29.70 2.00 -10.83
C ARG A 189 -29.80 1.89 -9.31
N VAL A 190 -28.74 2.26 -8.63
CA VAL A 190 -28.70 2.45 -7.19
C VAL A 190 -28.48 3.92 -6.88
N VAL A 191 -29.19 4.43 -5.90
CA VAL A 191 -29.00 5.74 -5.28
C VAL A 191 -29.08 5.53 -3.78
N ASP A 192 -28.04 5.91 -3.08
CA ASP A 192 -27.98 5.85 -1.62
C ASP A 192 -27.46 7.17 -1.09
N GLU A 193 -27.83 7.56 0.12
CA GLU A 193 -27.40 8.82 0.72
C GLU A 193 -27.25 8.71 2.23
N PHE A 194 -26.34 9.50 2.78
CA PHE A 194 -26.11 9.63 4.21
C PHE A 194 -25.66 11.04 4.57
N ASN A 195 -25.76 11.38 5.86
CA ASN A 195 -25.41 12.71 6.36
C ASN A 195 -23.89 12.87 6.49
N ALA A 196 -23.38 14.04 6.11
CA ALA A 196 -21.98 14.39 6.25
C ALA A 196 -21.83 15.90 6.43
N GLN A 197 -20.74 16.34 7.06
CA GLN A 197 -20.38 17.76 7.16
C GLN A 197 -19.47 18.10 5.98
N CYS A 198 -19.94 19.00 5.11
CA CYS A 198 -19.20 19.51 3.95
C CYS A 198 -18.89 21.01 4.20
N GLU A 199 -17.61 21.37 4.12
CA GLU A 199 -17.06 22.72 4.22
C GLU A 199 -16.40 23.15 2.89
#